data_52c4e0c65a56e648a5122910dc932957
#
_entry.id   52c4e0c65a56e648a5122910dc932957
#
_cell.length_a   1.000
_cell.length_b   1.000
_cell.length_c   1.000
_cell.angle_alpha   90.00
_cell.angle_beta   90.00
_cell.angle_gamma   90.00
#
_symmetry.space_group_name_H-M   'P 1'
#
loop_
_entity.id
_entity.type
_entity.pdbx_description
1 polymer ?
#
loop_
_entity_poly.entity_id
_entity_poly.type
_entity_poly.pdbx_seq_one_letter_code
_entity_poly.pdbx_strand_id
1 'polypeptide(L)'
;MFKNHRADSERHMHDASMLQMNTSLIDSGIEPANAVRPPVPPFTRETAILKVRNAEDAWNSRDPGKVSLGYTLDSRWRNRSEFLTGRAEIVSFLERKWQKERDYRLIKELWAFDANRIAVRFAYEWRDASGNWFRSYGNENWEFAETGLMRVRYANINDLAIEESDRRYRWPQGRRPDDHPGLSDLGL
;
A
#
# COMPACT_ATOMS: atom_id res chain seq x y z
N MET A 1 -48.54 -27.43 18.09
CA MET A 1 -48.15 -26.12 17.49
C MET A 1 -47.09 -25.46 18.36
N PHE A 2 -45.90 -26.06 18.50
CA PHE A 2 -44.77 -25.51 19.23
C PHE A 2 -43.45 -26.09 18.65
N LYS A 3 -42.89 -25.48 17.59
CA LYS A 3 -41.56 -25.86 17.07
C LYS A 3 -40.96 -24.76 16.14
N ASN A 4 -40.89 -23.50 16.51
CA ASN A 4 -40.13 -22.51 15.70
C ASN A 4 -39.43 -21.40 16.49
N HIS A 5 -39.51 -21.35 17.82
CA HIS A 5 -38.90 -20.28 18.60
C HIS A 5 -37.44 -20.51 18.97
N ARG A 6 -36.93 -21.77 18.88
CA ARG A 6 -35.55 -22.07 19.30
C ARG A 6 -34.51 -21.77 18.21
N ALA A 7 -34.86 -21.94 16.94
CA ALA A 7 -33.96 -21.71 15.81
C ALA A 7 -33.69 -20.22 15.53
N ASP A 8 -34.65 -19.33 15.82
CA ASP A 8 -34.45 -17.88 15.65
C ASP A 8 -33.64 -17.27 16.77
N SER A 9 -33.74 -17.79 18.00
CA SER A 9 -32.89 -17.32 19.11
C SER A 9 -31.43 -17.68 18.95
N GLU A 10 -31.11 -18.84 18.38
CA GLU A 10 -29.75 -19.28 18.14
C GLU A 10 -29.08 -18.51 16.98
N ARG A 11 -29.83 -18.14 15.94
CA ARG A 11 -29.33 -17.29 14.85
C ARG A 11 -29.04 -15.87 15.32
N HIS A 12 -29.88 -15.25 16.12
CA HIS A 12 -29.68 -13.90 16.66
C HIS A 12 -28.50 -13.85 17.63
N MET A 13 -28.25 -14.91 18.41
CA MET A 13 -27.09 -14.97 19.30
C MET A 13 -25.77 -15.18 18.53
N HIS A 14 -25.80 -15.90 17.40
CA HIS A 14 -24.62 -16.11 16.55
C HIS A 14 -24.23 -14.83 15.80
N ASP A 15 -25.20 -14.08 15.26
CA ASP A 15 -24.99 -12.81 14.61
C ASP A 15 -24.47 -11.72 15.58
N ALA A 16 -25.05 -11.65 16.79
CA ALA A 16 -24.58 -10.70 17.80
C ALA A 16 -23.15 -11.02 18.30
N SER A 17 -22.81 -12.31 18.42
CA SER A 17 -21.46 -12.74 18.78
C SER A 17 -20.43 -12.42 17.68
N MET A 18 -20.78 -12.59 16.42
CA MET A 18 -19.92 -12.21 15.27
C MET A 18 -19.74 -10.70 15.17
N LEU A 19 -20.79 -9.90 15.42
CA LEU A 19 -20.68 -8.44 15.45
C LEU A 19 -19.78 -7.96 16.62
N GLN A 20 -19.92 -8.55 17.80
CA GLN A 20 -19.08 -8.21 18.96
C GLN A 20 -17.61 -8.64 18.77
N MET A 21 -17.36 -9.79 18.15
CA MET A 21 -15.99 -10.20 17.80
C MET A 21 -15.34 -9.26 16.76
N ASN A 22 -16.11 -8.83 15.74
CA ASN A 22 -15.62 -7.86 14.75
C ASN A 22 -15.34 -6.48 15.37
N THR A 23 -16.16 -6.00 16.30
CA THR A 23 -15.97 -4.74 17.00
C THR A 23 -14.75 -4.80 17.94
N SER A 24 -14.52 -5.92 18.61
CA SER A 24 -13.36 -6.14 19.49
C SER A 24 -12.03 -6.22 18.72
N LEU A 25 -12.04 -6.76 17.50
CA LEU A 25 -10.83 -6.84 16.64
C LEU A 25 -10.45 -5.46 16.06
N ILE A 26 -11.42 -4.59 15.78
CA ILE A 26 -11.18 -3.22 15.34
C ILE A 26 -10.53 -2.39 16.47
N ASP A 27 -10.94 -2.59 17.70
CA ASP A 27 -10.41 -1.90 18.89
C ASP A 27 -8.98 -2.36 19.25
N SER A 28 -8.58 -3.58 18.84
CA SER A 28 -7.23 -4.12 19.03
C SER A 28 -6.25 -3.80 17.89
N GLY A 29 -6.67 -3.05 16.85
CA GLY A 29 -5.84 -2.75 15.67
C GLY A 29 -5.55 -3.95 14.77
N ILE A 30 -6.20 -5.10 15.00
CA ILE A 30 -6.07 -6.31 14.19
C ILE A 30 -7.15 -6.28 13.11
N GLU A 31 -6.78 -5.91 11.89
CA GLU A 31 -7.73 -6.05 10.78
C GLU A 31 -8.07 -7.52 10.52
N PRO A 32 -9.37 -7.83 10.31
CA PRO A 32 -9.78 -9.20 9.99
C PRO A 32 -9.08 -9.70 8.73
N ALA A 33 -8.76 -11.00 8.69
CA ALA A 33 -8.09 -11.64 7.55
C ALA A 33 -8.81 -11.44 6.20
N ASN A 34 -10.12 -11.12 6.24
CA ASN A 34 -10.99 -10.90 5.09
C ASN A 34 -11.34 -9.42 4.86
N ALA A 35 -10.57 -8.48 5.37
CA ALA A 35 -10.80 -7.05 5.12
C ALA A 35 -10.83 -6.76 3.62
N VAL A 36 -11.91 -6.13 3.14
CA VAL A 36 -12.03 -5.70 1.74
C VAL A 36 -11.43 -4.30 1.61
N ARG A 37 -10.56 -4.11 0.63
CA ARG A 37 -9.84 -2.85 0.34
C ARG A 37 -10.15 -2.32 -1.06
N PRO A 38 -11.27 -1.61 -1.24
CA PRO A 38 -11.59 -1.01 -2.54
C PRO A 38 -10.52 -0.02 -3.03
N PRO A 39 -10.40 0.19 -4.34
CA PRO A 39 -11.05 -0.56 -5.42
C PRO A 39 -10.63 -2.03 -5.45
N VAL A 40 -11.56 -2.93 -5.84
CA VAL A 40 -11.30 -4.37 -5.99
C VAL A 40 -11.21 -4.74 -7.48
N PRO A 41 -10.49 -5.84 -7.82
CA PRO A 41 -10.49 -6.34 -9.19
C PRO A 41 -11.89 -6.90 -9.60
N PRO A 42 -12.20 -6.98 -10.91
CA PRO A 42 -11.35 -6.55 -12.01
C PRO A 42 -11.27 -5.02 -12.11
N PHE A 43 -10.07 -4.50 -12.40
CA PHE A 43 -9.86 -3.06 -12.47
C PHE A 43 -10.33 -2.48 -13.80
N THR A 44 -10.91 -1.28 -13.75
CA THR A 44 -11.02 -0.35 -14.89
C THR A 44 -9.84 0.62 -14.84
N ARG A 45 -9.68 1.46 -15.88
CA ARG A 45 -8.62 2.48 -15.87
C ARG A 45 -8.74 3.42 -14.67
N GLU A 46 -9.95 3.88 -14.37
CA GLU A 46 -10.24 4.80 -13.26
C GLU A 46 -9.93 4.15 -11.91
N THR A 47 -10.38 2.91 -11.70
CA THR A 47 -10.13 2.19 -10.45
C THR A 47 -8.67 1.78 -10.29
N ALA A 48 -7.95 1.49 -11.38
CA ALA A 48 -6.51 1.25 -11.34
C ALA A 48 -5.74 2.53 -10.95
N ILE A 49 -6.07 3.70 -11.53
CA ILE A 49 -5.50 4.99 -11.16
C ILE A 49 -5.73 5.27 -9.68
N LEU A 50 -6.98 5.09 -9.19
CA LEU A 50 -7.30 5.29 -7.78
C LEU A 50 -6.50 4.34 -6.88
N LYS A 51 -6.33 3.06 -7.29
CA LYS A 51 -5.53 2.08 -6.55
C LYS A 51 -4.07 2.49 -6.45
N VAL A 52 -3.49 3.00 -7.54
CA VAL A 52 -2.11 3.52 -7.58
C VAL A 52 -1.97 4.73 -6.65
N ARG A 53 -2.93 5.67 -6.69
CA ARG A 53 -2.93 6.85 -5.81
C ARG A 53 -3.04 6.47 -4.33
N ASN A 54 -3.93 5.54 -3.98
CA ASN A 54 -4.06 5.04 -2.60
C ASN A 54 -2.76 4.41 -2.08
N ALA A 55 -2.05 3.67 -2.94
CA ALA A 55 -0.74 3.11 -2.60
C ALA A 55 0.32 4.21 -2.41
N GLU A 56 0.36 5.22 -3.29
CA GLU A 56 1.24 6.39 -3.14
C GLU A 56 1.00 7.10 -1.81
N ASP A 57 -0.26 7.38 -1.47
CA ASP A 57 -0.64 8.09 -0.23
C ASP A 57 -0.25 7.28 1.02
N ALA A 58 -0.47 5.95 0.99
CA ALA A 58 -0.06 5.08 2.09
C ALA A 58 1.47 5.10 2.29
N TRP A 59 2.25 4.98 1.23
CA TRP A 59 3.71 5.00 1.31
C TRP A 59 4.27 6.38 1.73
N ASN A 60 3.66 7.47 1.28
CA ASN A 60 4.02 8.82 1.68
C ASN A 60 3.71 9.11 3.16
N SER A 61 2.84 8.34 3.80
CA SER A 61 2.62 8.44 5.25
C SER A 61 3.84 8.01 6.07
N ARG A 62 4.71 7.16 5.51
CA ARG A 62 5.85 6.54 6.18
C ARG A 62 5.45 5.75 7.45
N ASP A 63 4.27 5.21 7.47
CA ASP A 63 3.75 4.36 8.53
C ASP A 63 3.78 2.89 8.07
N PRO A 64 4.73 2.06 8.60
CA PRO A 64 4.85 0.66 8.20
C PRO A 64 3.60 -0.16 8.48
N GLY A 65 2.94 0.09 9.61
CA GLY A 65 1.70 -0.58 9.99
C GLY A 65 0.59 -0.27 8.99
N LYS A 66 0.35 1.01 8.71
CA LYS A 66 -0.64 1.48 7.73
C LYS A 66 -0.40 0.90 6.33
N VAL A 67 0.85 0.91 5.86
CA VAL A 67 1.21 0.34 4.55
C VAL A 67 0.95 -1.15 4.52
N SER A 68 1.30 -1.89 5.57
CA SER A 68 1.15 -3.34 5.63
C SER A 68 -0.30 -3.81 5.49
N LEU A 69 -1.27 -2.99 5.91
CA LEU A 69 -2.70 -3.28 5.80
C LEU A 69 -3.21 -3.32 4.35
N GLY A 70 -2.46 -2.81 3.38
CA GLY A 70 -2.78 -2.92 1.95
C GLY A 70 -2.45 -4.29 1.33
N TYR A 71 -1.87 -5.21 2.11
CA TYR A 71 -1.35 -6.50 1.62
C TYR A 71 -2.06 -7.67 2.29
N THR A 72 -2.13 -8.82 1.58
CA THR A 72 -2.61 -10.07 2.18
C THR A 72 -1.66 -10.53 3.29
N LEU A 73 -2.16 -11.39 4.21
CA LEU A 73 -1.35 -11.91 5.31
C LEU A 73 -0.13 -12.71 4.83
N ASP A 74 -0.26 -13.35 3.66
CA ASP A 74 0.75 -14.17 3.00
C ASP A 74 1.40 -13.48 1.78
N SER A 75 1.27 -12.16 1.67
CA SER A 75 1.79 -11.39 0.54
C SER A 75 3.26 -11.66 0.29
N ARG A 76 3.63 -11.77 -0.98
CA ARG A 76 5.02 -12.02 -1.40
C ARG A 76 5.58 -10.81 -2.13
N TRP A 77 6.74 -10.35 -1.68
CA TRP A 77 7.46 -9.25 -2.30
C TRP A 77 8.83 -9.70 -2.81
N ARG A 78 9.25 -9.06 -3.87
CA ARG A 78 10.67 -8.84 -4.18
C ARG A 78 10.88 -7.33 -4.30
N ASN A 79 11.71 -6.78 -3.43
CA ASN A 79 12.10 -5.38 -3.50
C ASN A 79 13.59 -5.29 -3.76
N ARG A 80 13.99 -4.88 -4.96
CA ARG A 80 15.37 -5.01 -5.44
C ARG A 80 15.79 -6.49 -5.40
N SER A 81 16.70 -6.86 -4.51
CA SER A 81 17.17 -8.22 -4.28
C SER A 81 16.64 -8.87 -2.99
N GLU A 82 15.84 -8.15 -2.19
CA GLU A 82 15.22 -8.70 -0.98
C GLU A 82 13.88 -9.37 -1.30
N PHE A 83 13.67 -10.55 -0.70
CA PHE A 83 12.43 -11.31 -0.79
C PHE A 83 11.76 -11.30 0.58
N LEU A 84 10.47 -10.98 0.61
CA LEU A 84 9.69 -10.83 1.83
C LEU A 84 8.39 -11.62 1.72
N THR A 85 7.97 -12.21 2.85
CA THR A 85 6.69 -12.94 2.95
C THR A 85 5.89 -12.47 4.16
N GLY A 86 4.66 -12.03 3.90
CA GLY A 86 3.72 -11.64 4.94
C GLY A 86 3.93 -10.25 5.52
N ARG A 87 2.92 -9.78 6.23
CA ARG A 87 2.88 -8.40 6.77
C ARG A 87 4.00 -8.10 7.78
N ALA A 88 4.39 -9.08 8.59
CA ALA A 88 5.44 -8.87 9.61
C ALA A 88 6.79 -8.52 8.97
N GLU A 89 7.20 -9.24 7.91
CA GLU A 89 8.43 -8.95 7.19
C GLU A 89 8.34 -7.63 6.42
N ILE A 90 7.15 -7.29 5.88
CA ILE A 90 6.89 -6.01 5.23
C ILE A 90 7.08 -4.85 6.21
N VAL A 91 6.50 -4.94 7.43
CA VAL A 91 6.66 -3.92 8.47
C VAL A 91 8.14 -3.74 8.82
N SER A 92 8.85 -4.83 9.13
CA SER A 92 10.27 -4.77 9.48
C SER A 92 11.14 -4.19 8.35
N PHE A 93 10.84 -4.51 7.10
CA PHE A 93 11.50 -3.92 5.93
C PHE A 93 11.27 -2.42 5.85
N LEU A 94 10.03 -1.96 6.01
CA LEU A 94 9.66 -0.54 5.90
C LEU A 94 10.24 0.29 7.04
N GLU A 95 10.34 -0.26 8.26
CA GLU A 95 11.03 0.38 9.38
C GLU A 95 12.49 0.66 9.04
N ARG A 96 13.24 -0.35 8.56
CA ARG A 96 14.63 -0.18 8.12
C ARG A 96 14.76 0.80 6.97
N LYS A 97 13.86 0.71 5.99
CA LYS A 97 13.84 1.59 4.82
C LYS A 97 13.75 3.06 5.25
N TRP A 98 12.78 3.43 6.06
CA TRP A 98 12.55 4.83 6.44
C TRP A 98 13.45 5.34 7.57
N GLN A 99 14.18 4.47 8.25
CA GLN A 99 15.35 4.86 9.06
C GLN A 99 16.51 5.33 8.16
N LYS A 100 16.73 4.66 7.04
CA LYS A 100 17.77 4.98 6.04
C LYS A 100 17.35 6.12 5.13
N GLU A 101 16.14 6.05 4.57
CA GLU A 101 15.63 6.97 3.54
C GLU A 101 14.80 8.08 4.20
N ARG A 102 15.48 9.15 4.63
CA ARG A 102 14.89 10.31 5.32
C ARG A 102 14.27 11.27 4.32
N ASP A 103 13.31 12.10 4.77
CA ASP A 103 12.63 13.11 3.96
C ASP A 103 12.01 12.55 2.67
N TYR A 104 11.57 11.30 2.74
CA TYR A 104 11.02 10.52 1.63
C TYR A 104 9.74 11.15 1.04
N ARG A 105 9.73 11.30 -0.29
CA ARG A 105 8.58 11.75 -1.10
C ARG A 105 8.48 10.89 -2.34
N LEU A 106 7.30 10.36 -2.61
CA LEU A 106 7.04 9.38 -3.67
C LEU A 106 5.94 9.86 -4.60
N ILE A 107 6.15 9.69 -5.91
CA ILE A 107 5.11 9.78 -6.95
C ILE A 107 5.02 8.44 -7.66
N LYS A 108 3.80 7.92 -7.81
CA LYS A 108 3.48 6.73 -8.59
C LYS A 108 2.57 7.09 -9.76
N GLU A 109 2.74 6.38 -10.87
CA GLU A 109 1.91 6.56 -12.06
C GLU A 109 1.53 5.21 -12.64
N LEU A 110 0.25 5.05 -13.01
CA LEU A 110 -0.22 3.85 -13.69
C LEU A 110 0.45 3.72 -15.05
N TRP A 111 1.09 2.56 -15.30
CA TRP A 111 1.64 2.23 -16.60
C TRP A 111 0.68 1.37 -17.43
N ALA A 112 0.20 0.27 -16.85
CA ALA A 112 -0.75 -0.66 -17.47
C ALA A 112 -1.55 -1.40 -16.40
N PHE A 113 -2.67 -1.99 -16.78
CA PHE A 113 -3.47 -2.87 -15.93
C PHE A 113 -4.16 -3.94 -16.75
N ASP A 114 -4.46 -5.07 -16.12
CA ASP A 114 -5.24 -6.16 -16.69
C ASP A 114 -5.86 -7.00 -15.55
N ALA A 115 -7.18 -7.20 -15.60
CA ALA A 115 -7.94 -7.95 -14.61
C ALA A 115 -7.58 -7.57 -13.15
N ASN A 116 -6.77 -8.38 -12.47
CA ASN A 116 -6.31 -8.17 -11.10
C ASN A 116 -4.85 -7.71 -10.99
N ARG A 117 -4.24 -7.25 -12.09
CA ARG A 117 -2.84 -6.83 -12.17
C ARG A 117 -2.71 -5.36 -12.51
N ILE A 118 -1.71 -4.71 -11.91
CA ILE A 118 -1.36 -3.32 -12.20
C ILE A 118 0.15 -3.22 -12.33
N ALA A 119 0.61 -2.60 -13.42
CA ALA A 119 1.99 -2.19 -13.61
C ALA A 119 2.12 -0.69 -13.33
N VAL A 120 3.14 -0.31 -12.56
CA VAL A 120 3.36 1.05 -12.07
C VAL A 120 4.79 1.48 -12.36
N ARG A 121 4.98 2.70 -12.81
CA ARG A 121 6.25 3.38 -12.73
C ARG A 121 6.23 4.36 -11.55
N PHE A 122 7.38 4.61 -10.94
CA PHE A 122 7.47 5.53 -9.82
C PHE A 122 8.84 6.18 -9.74
N ALA A 123 8.89 7.30 -9.05
CA ALA A 123 10.14 7.90 -8.59
C ALA A 123 9.93 8.46 -7.18
N TYR A 124 10.99 8.45 -6.38
CA TYR A 124 10.97 9.08 -5.06
C TYR A 124 12.28 9.76 -4.74
N GLU A 125 12.19 10.83 -3.97
CA GLU A 125 13.33 11.56 -3.44
C GLU A 125 13.51 11.28 -1.96
N TRP A 126 14.74 11.21 -1.52
CA TRP A 126 15.12 10.94 -0.15
C TRP A 126 16.55 11.39 0.12
N ARG A 127 16.89 11.54 1.40
CA ARG A 127 18.29 11.76 1.79
C ARG A 127 18.77 10.71 2.80
N ASP A 128 20.05 10.43 2.78
CA ASP A 128 20.68 9.55 3.76
C ASP A 128 20.96 10.27 5.10
N ALA A 129 21.59 9.54 6.04
CA ALA A 129 21.97 10.09 7.34
C ALA A 129 23.06 11.18 7.26
N SER A 130 23.85 11.19 6.20
CA SER A 130 24.91 12.16 5.94
C SER A 130 24.41 13.41 5.22
N GLY A 131 23.13 13.43 4.83
CA GLY A 131 22.52 14.56 4.15
C GLY A 131 22.60 14.50 2.62
N ASN A 132 23.16 13.44 2.03
CA ASN A 132 23.21 13.25 0.59
C ASN A 132 21.84 12.96 0.03
N TRP A 133 21.44 13.65 -1.04
CA TRP A 133 20.16 13.47 -1.69
C TRP A 133 20.23 12.46 -2.83
N PHE A 134 19.13 11.74 -2.99
CA PHE A 134 18.94 10.75 -4.04
C PHE A 134 17.57 10.91 -4.68
N ARG A 135 17.50 10.60 -5.97
CA ARG A 135 16.23 10.29 -6.66
C ARG A 135 16.30 8.85 -7.15
N SER A 136 15.32 8.06 -6.71
CA SER A 136 15.21 6.65 -7.10
C SER A 136 14.11 6.50 -8.13
N TYR A 137 14.40 5.78 -9.20
CA TYR A 137 13.47 5.45 -10.27
C TYR A 137 13.15 3.96 -10.22
N GLY A 138 11.88 3.60 -10.41
CA GLY A 138 11.50 2.21 -10.39
C GLY A 138 10.24 1.87 -11.14
N ASN A 139 10.09 0.55 -11.31
CA ASN A 139 8.90 -0.07 -11.86
C ASN A 139 8.41 -1.16 -10.91
N GLU A 140 7.11 -1.27 -10.77
CA GLU A 140 6.47 -2.29 -9.95
C GLU A 140 5.44 -3.07 -10.77
N ASN A 141 5.38 -4.37 -10.49
CA ASN A 141 4.30 -5.25 -10.93
C ASN A 141 3.53 -5.72 -9.72
N TRP A 142 2.23 -5.49 -9.71
CA TRP A 142 1.32 -5.84 -8.63
C TRP A 142 0.30 -6.88 -9.07
N GLU A 143 -0.06 -7.77 -8.15
CA GLU A 143 -1.19 -8.68 -8.30
C GLU A 143 -2.05 -8.65 -7.04
N PHE A 144 -3.37 -8.58 -7.22
CA PHE A 144 -4.34 -8.42 -6.14
C PHE A 144 -5.21 -9.65 -5.95
N ALA A 145 -5.58 -9.92 -4.69
CA ALA A 145 -6.67 -10.82 -4.34
C ALA A 145 -8.03 -10.17 -4.67
N GLU A 146 -9.10 -10.95 -4.72
CA GLU A 146 -10.47 -10.46 -4.95
C GLU A 146 -10.92 -9.42 -3.93
N THR A 147 -10.37 -9.46 -2.72
CA THR A 147 -10.58 -8.47 -1.66
C THR A 147 -9.95 -7.10 -1.94
N GLY A 148 -9.15 -6.97 -3.00
CA GLY A 148 -8.39 -5.75 -3.29
C GLY A 148 -7.11 -5.59 -2.47
N LEU A 149 -6.74 -6.58 -1.65
CA LEU A 149 -5.42 -6.63 -1.01
C LEU A 149 -4.35 -7.10 -1.99
N MET A 150 -3.18 -6.49 -1.95
CA MET A 150 -2.05 -6.88 -2.81
C MET A 150 -1.41 -8.17 -2.28
N ARG A 151 -1.35 -9.21 -3.11
CA ARG A 151 -0.75 -10.50 -2.76
C ARG A 151 0.64 -10.72 -3.32
N VAL A 152 0.99 -10.01 -4.41
CA VAL A 152 2.33 -10.06 -5.01
C VAL A 152 2.79 -8.67 -5.38
N ARG A 153 4.05 -8.35 -5.07
CA ARG A 153 4.71 -7.11 -5.49
C ARG A 153 6.14 -7.40 -5.91
N TYR A 154 6.48 -7.02 -7.14
CA TYR A 154 7.85 -7.04 -7.65
C TYR A 154 8.29 -5.64 -7.99
N ALA A 155 9.38 -5.17 -7.37
CA ALA A 155 9.92 -3.83 -7.60
C ALA A 155 11.38 -3.87 -8.02
N ASN A 156 11.69 -3.23 -9.15
CA ASN A 156 13.04 -2.90 -9.58
C ASN A 156 13.28 -1.42 -9.34
N ILE A 157 14.43 -1.06 -8.77
CA ILE A 157 14.72 0.31 -8.35
C ILE A 157 16.18 0.62 -8.61
N ASN A 158 16.44 1.80 -9.21
CA ASN A 158 17.78 2.35 -9.42
C ASN A 158 17.88 3.69 -8.69
N ASP A 159 18.97 3.90 -7.97
CA ASP A 159 19.24 5.14 -7.26
C ASP A 159 20.18 6.04 -8.06
N LEU A 160 19.88 7.33 -8.12
CA LEU A 160 20.70 8.39 -8.67
C LEU A 160 21.01 9.40 -7.56
N ALA A 161 22.28 9.67 -7.29
CA ALA A 161 22.66 10.78 -6.43
C ALA A 161 22.32 12.10 -7.15
N ILE A 162 21.73 13.04 -6.41
CA ILE A 162 21.36 14.37 -6.91
C ILE A 162 21.84 15.45 -5.95
N GLU A 163 21.96 16.69 -6.43
CA GLU A 163 22.12 17.84 -5.56
C GLU A 163 20.77 18.23 -4.92
N GLU A 164 20.80 18.87 -3.76
CA GLU A 164 19.57 19.34 -3.11
C GLU A 164 18.81 20.35 -4.00
N SER A 165 19.50 21.15 -4.79
CA SER A 165 18.92 22.08 -5.77
C SER A 165 18.11 21.38 -6.85
N ASP A 166 18.44 20.12 -7.19
CA ASP A 166 17.79 19.33 -8.23
C ASP A 166 16.52 18.66 -7.77
N ARG A 167 16.18 18.78 -6.49
CA ARG A 167 14.94 18.21 -5.95
C ARG A 167 13.71 18.83 -6.60
N ARG A 168 12.74 17.96 -6.91
CA ARG A 168 11.45 18.33 -7.49
C ARG A 168 10.28 18.09 -6.54
N TYR A 169 10.46 17.26 -5.49
CA TYR A 169 9.41 16.82 -4.57
C TYR A 169 9.50 17.63 -3.26
N ARG A 170 8.81 18.77 -3.19
CA ARG A 170 8.97 19.77 -2.12
C ARG A 170 7.71 20.03 -1.29
N TRP A 171 6.75 19.08 -1.26
CA TRP A 171 5.59 19.21 -0.38
C TRP A 171 5.91 18.74 1.05
N PRO A 172 5.12 19.16 2.08
CA PRO A 172 5.25 18.67 3.46
C PRO A 172 5.13 17.15 3.56
N GLN A 173 5.66 16.55 4.64
CA GLN A 173 5.54 15.10 4.87
C GLN A 173 4.07 14.67 4.80
N GLY A 174 3.80 13.58 4.11
CA GLY A 174 2.47 13.01 3.94
C GLY A 174 1.99 13.01 2.49
N ARG A 175 0.69 13.06 2.30
CA ARG A 175 0.02 12.96 1.01
C ARG A 175 0.49 14.06 0.04
N ARG A 176 0.80 13.65 -1.21
CA ARG A 176 1.13 14.60 -2.29
C ARG A 176 -0.10 15.46 -2.60
N PRO A 177 0.04 16.81 -2.72
CA PRO A 177 -1.05 17.69 -3.15
C PRO A 177 -1.64 17.25 -4.51
N ASP A 178 -2.93 17.44 -4.70
CA ASP A 178 -3.61 17.01 -5.94
C ASP A 178 -3.21 17.83 -7.16
N ASP A 179 -2.80 19.07 -6.96
CA ASP A 179 -2.29 20.01 -7.97
C ASP A 179 -0.78 19.84 -8.25
N HIS A 180 -0.07 18.99 -7.49
CA HIS A 180 1.34 18.72 -7.74
C HIS A 180 1.50 17.87 -9.02
N PRO A 181 2.41 18.26 -9.95
CA PRO A 181 2.61 17.52 -11.20
C PRO A 181 2.93 16.04 -10.97
N GLY A 182 2.46 15.17 -11.88
CA GLY A 182 2.81 13.75 -11.94
C GLY A 182 4.18 13.51 -12.58
N LEU A 183 4.57 12.23 -12.70
CA LEU A 183 5.87 11.88 -13.31
C LEU A 183 5.94 12.31 -14.78
N SER A 184 4.89 12.06 -15.56
CA SER A 184 4.80 12.46 -16.96
C SER A 184 4.93 13.97 -17.15
N ASP A 185 4.28 14.77 -16.27
CA ASP A 185 4.34 16.23 -16.32
C ASP A 185 5.75 16.75 -15.97
N LEU A 186 6.46 16.04 -15.10
CA LEU A 186 7.84 16.37 -14.70
C LEU A 186 8.89 15.87 -15.69
N GLY A 187 8.50 15.10 -16.71
CA GLY A 187 9.44 14.47 -17.64
C GLY A 187 10.34 13.41 -17.00
N LEU A 188 9.79 12.69 -16.01
CA LEU A 188 10.48 11.64 -15.24
C LEU A 188 9.99 10.25 -15.65
#